data_d8543589c9a22438e7361ed7d3b366e7
#
_entry.id   d8543589c9a22438e7361ed7d3b366e7
#
_cell.length_a   1.000
_cell.length_b   1.000
_cell.length_c   1.000
_cell.angle_alpha   90.00
_cell.angle_beta   90.00
_cell.angle_gamma   90.00
#
_symmetry.space_group_name_H-M   'P 1'
#
loop_
_entity.id
_entity.type
_entity.pdbx_description
1 polymer ?
#
loop_
_entity_poly.entity_id
_entity_poly.type
_entity_poly.pdbx_seq_one_letter_code
_entity_poly.pdbx_strand_id
1 'polypeptide(L)'
;MIRRSVLALLAVAAMVMGCVVVASPAGAAIDTAVVVPSPNSGARSNVLKSVSCVSTTSCVAVGYYVGASAYQSLVLNWDGTSWTKVDSPNSGSNANVLNSVSCVTASSCVAVGWYVAESGTESQSLVLNWDGTRWTKADSPNPGASNNFLNSVSCVTASSCVAVGTYADDVQVSTSRSFVVNWDGTSWTKAESPNTGIYDNVLNSVSCVSESSCVAAGYYVNGAGTQSLVLKWDGTSWTKLDSPNSGSFSNIVSSVSCATGFSCLAVGRFDNGIGSVDQTLVLLLTGPEPPATTTTSSTTSTDPVAPAFTG
;
A
#
# COMPACT_ATOMS: atom_id res chain seq x y z
N MET A 1 -76.83 6.83 -49.92
CA MET A 1 -76.70 7.34 -48.53
C MET A 1 -75.25 7.12 -48.08
N ILE A 2 -74.47 8.13 -48.21
CA ILE A 2 -73.00 8.06 -47.93
C ILE A 2 -72.77 8.81 -46.63
N ARG A 3 -72.33 8.07 -45.57
CA ARG A 3 -71.86 8.68 -44.33
C ARG A 3 -70.34 8.93 -44.44
N ARG A 4 -69.96 10.18 -44.35
CA ARG A 4 -68.55 10.60 -44.23
C ARG A 4 -68.15 10.56 -42.76
N SER A 5 -67.15 9.74 -42.43
CA SER A 5 -66.47 9.75 -41.13
C SER A 5 -65.27 10.68 -41.23
N VAL A 6 -65.25 11.67 -40.33
CA VAL A 6 -64.11 12.61 -40.15
C VAL A 6 -63.12 11.94 -39.20
N LEU A 7 -61.91 11.58 -39.65
CA LEU A 7 -60.81 11.19 -38.79
C LEU A 7 -60.08 12.45 -38.30
N ALA A 8 -60.09 12.65 -37.00
CA ALA A 8 -59.25 13.63 -36.33
C ALA A 8 -57.82 13.02 -36.13
N LEU A 9 -56.81 13.61 -36.78
CA LEU A 9 -55.43 13.31 -36.51
C LEU A 9 -54.96 14.08 -35.25
N LEU A 10 -54.70 13.32 -34.20
CA LEU A 10 -53.94 13.82 -33.02
C LEU A 10 -52.45 13.61 -33.31
N ALA A 11 -51.74 14.73 -33.57
CA ALA A 11 -50.28 14.72 -33.63
C ALA A 11 -49.70 14.67 -32.21
N VAL A 12 -49.16 13.54 -31.82
CA VAL A 12 -48.36 13.41 -30.60
C VAL A 12 -46.92 13.81 -30.97
N ALA A 13 -46.52 15.00 -30.51
CA ALA A 13 -45.12 15.42 -30.58
C ALA A 13 -44.31 14.65 -29.50
N ALA A 14 -43.60 13.63 -29.92
CA ALA A 14 -42.60 12.96 -29.09
C ALA A 14 -41.37 13.85 -28.98
N MET A 15 -41.16 14.50 -27.80
CA MET A 15 -39.88 15.08 -27.44
C MET A 15 -38.86 13.96 -27.26
N VAL A 16 -38.01 13.78 -28.25
CA VAL A 16 -36.81 12.95 -28.13
C VAL A 16 -35.81 13.77 -27.32
N MET A 17 -35.76 13.51 -26.00
CA MET A 17 -34.71 13.99 -25.15
C MET A 17 -33.43 13.24 -25.48
N GLY A 18 -32.60 13.81 -26.34
CA GLY A 18 -31.30 13.26 -26.74
C GLY A 18 -30.41 13.22 -25.50
N CYS A 19 -30.24 12.01 -24.93
CA CYS A 19 -29.21 11.74 -23.95
C CYS A 19 -27.87 11.86 -24.67
N VAL A 20 -27.19 13.00 -24.55
CA VAL A 20 -25.80 13.13 -24.99
C VAL A 20 -24.98 12.30 -24.03
N VAL A 21 -24.70 11.06 -24.42
CA VAL A 21 -23.69 10.24 -23.77
C VAL A 21 -22.34 10.88 -24.12
N VAL A 22 -21.83 11.70 -23.20
CA VAL A 22 -20.45 12.13 -23.27
C VAL A 22 -19.62 10.86 -23.01
N ALA A 23 -19.13 10.25 -24.08
CA ALA A 23 -18.15 9.18 -23.96
C ALA A 23 -16.92 9.79 -23.27
N SER A 24 -16.66 9.39 -22.02
CA SER A 24 -15.38 9.64 -21.40
C SER A 24 -14.31 9.08 -22.35
N PRO A 25 -13.20 9.80 -22.58
CA PRO A 25 -12.10 9.23 -23.36
C PRO A 25 -11.73 7.90 -22.72
N ALA A 26 -11.82 6.82 -23.47
CA ALA A 26 -11.38 5.51 -23.02
C ALA A 26 -9.92 5.68 -22.63
N GLY A 27 -9.62 5.61 -21.33
CA GLY A 27 -8.26 5.57 -20.86
C GLY A 27 -7.56 4.42 -21.59
N ALA A 28 -6.36 4.65 -22.10
CA ALA A 28 -5.61 3.63 -22.82
C ALA A 28 -5.53 2.37 -21.93
N ALA A 29 -6.20 1.31 -22.35
CA ALA A 29 -6.14 0.02 -21.66
C ALA A 29 -4.75 -0.59 -21.87
N ILE A 30 -4.22 -1.26 -20.84
CA ILE A 30 -3.00 -2.07 -20.98
C ILE A 30 -3.42 -3.34 -21.72
N ASP A 31 -2.93 -3.53 -22.94
CA ASP A 31 -3.25 -4.65 -23.83
C ASP A 31 -2.04 -5.54 -24.17
N THR A 32 -0.83 -5.16 -23.76
CA THR A 32 0.40 -5.92 -24.00
C THR A 32 1.28 -6.00 -22.73
N ALA A 33 2.00 -7.11 -22.60
CA ALA A 33 3.06 -7.29 -21.62
C ALA A 33 4.35 -7.71 -22.31
N VAL A 34 5.45 -7.03 -22.01
CA VAL A 34 6.77 -7.33 -22.54
C VAL A 34 7.79 -7.51 -21.42
N VAL A 35 8.78 -8.37 -21.65
CA VAL A 35 9.92 -8.50 -20.73
C VAL A 35 10.88 -7.35 -21.00
N VAL A 36 11.11 -6.52 -19.98
CA VAL A 36 12.09 -5.45 -20.03
C VAL A 36 13.38 -5.95 -19.37
N PRO A 37 14.53 -5.89 -20.04
CA PRO A 37 15.80 -6.26 -19.45
C PRO A 37 16.10 -5.43 -18.19
N SER A 38 16.59 -6.08 -17.15
CA SER A 38 17.01 -5.45 -15.91
C SER A 38 18.41 -5.93 -15.49
N PRO A 39 19.23 -5.06 -14.85
CA PRO A 39 20.57 -5.45 -14.42
C PRO A 39 20.54 -6.55 -13.37
N ASN A 40 21.41 -7.53 -13.52
CA ASN A 40 21.71 -8.53 -12.52
C ASN A 40 23.07 -8.23 -11.88
N SER A 41 23.17 -8.28 -10.56
CA SER A 41 24.35 -7.85 -9.80
C SER A 41 25.20 -9.00 -9.29
N GLY A 42 24.68 -10.20 -9.28
CA GLY A 42 25.36 -11.40 -8.81
C GLY A 42 25.33 -12.52 -9.84
N ALA A 43 26.26 -13.46 -9.76
CA ALA A 43 26.26 -14.69 -10.56
C ALA A 43 25.20 -15.71 -10.10
N ARG A 44 24.50 -15.41 -8.99
CA ARG A 44 23.46 -16.23 -8.38
C ARG A 44 22.12 -15.50 -8.42
N SER A 45 21.22 -15.79 -7.49
CA SER A 45 19.88 -15.22 -7.45
C SER A 45 19.87 -13.69 -7.37
N ASN A 46 19.07 -13.07 -8.22
CA ASN A 46 18.70 -11.66 -8.18
C ASN A 46 17.17 -11.62 -8.10
N VAL A 47 16.63 -10.99 -7.08
CA VAL A 47 15.19 -11.00 -6.77
C VAL A 47 14.72 -9.59 -6.51
N LEU A 48 13.73 -9.14 -7.26
CA LEU A 48 12.97 -7.92 -6.95
C LEU A 48 11.71 -8.30 -6.18
N LYS A 49 11.39 -7.57 -5.11
CA LYS A 49 10.27 -7.84 -4.22
C LYS A 49 9.18 -6.79 -4.29
N SER A 50 9.55 -5.56 -4.61
CA SER A 50 8.61 -4.42 -4.62
C SER A 50 9.01 -3.41 -5.67
N VAL A 51 8.03 -2.72 -6.22
CA VAL A 51 8.20 -1.59 -7.14
C VAL A 51 7.24 -0.47 -6.76
N SER A 52 7.70 0.77 -6.88
CA SER A 52 6.90 1.98 -6.69
C SER A 52 7.17 2.95 -7.82
N CYS A 53 6.11 3.43 -8.48
CA CYS A 53 6.18 4.37 -9.59
C CYS A 53 5.47 5.66 -9.22
N VAL A 54 6.10 6.80 -9.49
CA VAL A 54 5.48 8.13 -9.36
C VAL A 54 5.10 8.71 -10.72
N SER A 55 5.63 8.14 -11.81
CA SER A 55 5.27 8.47 -13.19
C SER A 55 5.66 7.31 -14.13
N THR A 56 5.33 7.43 -15.39
CA THR A 56 5.75 6.46 -16.44
C THR A 56 7.27 6.43 -16.68
N THR A 57 7.98 7.46 -16.25
CA THR A 57 9.44 7.61 -16.40
C THR A 57 10.19 7.59 -15.08
N SER A 58 9.53 7.31 -13.97
CA SER A 58 10.17 7.30 -12.64
C SER A 58 9.57 6.20 -11.77
N CYS A 59 10.27 5.07 -11.73
CA CYS A 59 9.96 3.98 -10.80
C CYS A 59 11.24 3.53 -10.08
N VAL A 60 11.04 2.98 -8.89
CA VAL A 60 12.09 2.31 -8.12
C VAL A 60 11.65 0.88 -7.85
N ALA A 61 12.53 -0.08 -8.11
CA ALA A 61 12.34 -1.47 -7.73
C ALA A 61 13.42 -1.91 -6.75
N VAL A 62 13.02 -2.66 -5.72
CA VAL A 62 13.92 -3.08 -4.65
C VAL A 62 13.84 -4.59 -4.39
N GLY A 63 14.92 -5.12 -3.81
CA GLY A 63 15.01 -6.51 -3.43
C GLY A 63 16.39 -6.87 -2.93
N TYR A 64 16.93 -7.98 -3.40
CA TYR A 64 18.26 -8.44 -3.04
C TYR A 64 18.92 -9.24 -4.17
N TYR A 65 20.22 -9.36 -4.12
CA TYR A 65 20.99 -10.34 -4.90
C TYR A 65 21.94 -11.13 -4.01
N VAL A 66 22.31 -12.32 -4.46
CA VAL A 66 23.28 -13.14 -3.75
C VAL A 66 24.68 -12.73 -4.21
N GLY A 67 25.42 -12.03 -3.33
CA GLY A 67 26.82 -11.70 -3.53
C GLY A 67 27.74 -12.91 -3.35
N ALA A 68 29.02 -12.66 -3.14
CA ALA A 68 30.02 -13.75 -2.96
C ALA A 68 29.72 -14.64 -1.75
N SER A 69 29.28 -14.04 -0.62
CA SER A 69 29.07 -14.75 0.66
C SER A 69 27.71 -14.49 1.30
N ALA A 70 26.96 -13.45 0.88
CA ALA A 70 25.74 -13.03 1.55
C ALA A 70 24.73 -12.35 0.61
N TYR A 71 23.51 -12.15 1.10
CA TYR A 71 22.51 -11.33 0.44
C TYR A 71 22.90 -9.85 0.52
N GLN A 72 22.80 -9.15 -0.59
CA GLN A 72 23.06 -7.72 -0.68
C GLN A 72 21.80 -7.01 -1.19
N SER A 73 21.54 -5.79 -0.73
CA SER A 73 20.43 -4.99 -1.22
C SER A 73 20.55 -4.70 -2.71
N LEU A 74 19.44 -4.81 -3.42
CA LEU A 74 19.32 -4.48 -4.85
C LEU A 74 18.32 -3.37 -5.02
N VAL A 75 18.75 -2.27 -5.66
CA VAL A 75 17.90 -1.14 -6.02
C VAL A 75 18.10 -0.86 -7.50
N LEU A 76 16.99 -0.75 -8.22
CA LEU A 76 16.95 -0.38 -9.63
C LEU A 76 16.06 0.84 -9.80
N ASN A 77 16.51 1.80 -10.61
CA ASN A 77 15.73 2.96 -11.03
C ASN A 77 15.34 2.83 -12.50
N TRP A 78 14.11 3.20 -12.83
CA TRP A 78 13.53 3.27 -14.17
C TRP A 78 13.46 4.71 -14.63
N ASP A 79 13.96 5.00 -15.83
CA ASP A 79 13.99 6.32 -16.45
C ASP A 79 12.94 6.52 -17.57
N GLY A 80 12.04 5.54 -17.77
CA GLY A 80 11.07 5.49 -18.86
C GLY A 80 11.52 4.63 -20.04
N THR A 81 12.78 4.22 -20.07
CA THR A 81 13.35 3.43 -21.17
C THR A 81 14.13 2.22 -20.69
N SER A 82 14.83 2.34 -19.58
CA SER A 82 15.73 1.31 -19.05
C SER A 82 15.77 1.29 -17.52
N TRP A 83 16.06 0.10 -16.97
CA TRP A 83 16.39 -0.08 -15.57
C TRP A 83 17.89 0.06 -15.37
N THR A 84 18.31 0.88 -14.40
CA THR A 84 19.69 1.05 -13.99
C THR A 84 19.84 0.66 -12.53
N LYS A 85 20.93 -0.05 -12.20
CA LYS A 85 21.26 -0.32 -10.80
C LYS A 85 21.76 0.95 -10.13
N VAL A 86 21.28 1.20 -8.93
CA VAL A 86 21.72 2.31 -8.07
C VAL A 86 22.39 1.73 -6.83
N ASP A 87 23.49 2.38 -6.42
CA ASP A 87 24.16 2.00 -5.20
C ASP A 87 23.27 2.23 -3.98
N SER A 88 23.19 1.22 -3.11
CA SER A 88 22.47 1.27 -1.87
C SER A 88 23.34 0.78 -0.71
N PRO A 89 23.23 1.40 0.47
CA PRO A 89 24.01 0.98 1.63
C PRO A 89 23.69 -0.47 2.03
N ASN A 90 24.74 -1.26 2.28
CA ASN A 90 24.65 -2.52 2.98
C ASN A 90 25.21 -2.32 4.39
N SER A 91 24.44 -2.74 5.40
CA SER A 91 24.73 -2.46 6.82
C SER A 91 25.56 -3.55 7.50
N GLY A 92 26.44 -4.16 6.75
CA GLY A 92 27.33 -5.22 7.19
C GLY A 92 27.69 -6.15 6.06
N SER A 93 28.64 -7.06 6.30
CA SER A 93 29.07 -8.09 5.34
C SER A 93 28.06 -9.24 5.21
N ASN A 94 27.13 -9.35 6.18
CA ASN A 94 26.09 -10.38 6.21
C ASN A 94 24.85 -9.96 5.40
N ALA A 95 23.71 -10.64 5.61
CA ALA A 95 22.52 -10.44 4.80
C ALA A 95 21.95 -9.02 4.89
N ASN A 96 21.58 -8.46 3.73
CA ASN A 96 20.88 -7.20 3.54
C ASN A 96 19.75 -7.42 2.51
N VAL A 97 18.50 -7.29 2.92
CA VAL A 97 17.33 -7.58 2.09
C VAL A 97 16.35 -6.44 2.17
N LEU A 98 15.92 -5.92 1.03
CA LEU A 98 14.82 -4.98 0.93
C LEU A 98 13.53 -5.72 0.56
N ASN A 99 12.45 -5.46 1.29
CA ASN A 99 11.16 -6.10 1.12
C ASN A 99 10.14 -5.21 0.40
N SER A 100 10.18 -3.90 0.63
CA SER A 100 9.18 -2.97 0.14
C SER A 100 9.79 -1.60 -0.14
N VAL A 101 9.20 -0.86 -1.08
CA VAL A 101 9.54 0.53 -1.40
C VAL A 101 8.27 1.34 -1.62
N SER A 102 8.27 2.59 -1.17
CA SER A 102 7.22 3.58 -1.41
C SER A 102 7.84 4.91 -1.80
N CYS A 103 7.45 5.43 -2.95
CA CYS A 103 7.91 6.71 -3.48
C CYS A 103 6.75 7.70 -3.52
N VAL A 104 6.97 8.91 -3.00
CA VAL A 104 6.02 10.03 -3.05
C VAL A 104 6.34 10.94 -4.24
N THR A 105 7.64 11.13 -4.51
CA THR A 105 8.15 11.86 -5.67
C THR A 105 9.38 11.14 -6.23
N ALA A 106 9.88 11.57 -7.39
CA ALA A 106 11.11 11.04 -7.97
C ALA A 106 12.36 11.25 -7.07
N SER A 107 12.30 12.18 -6.12
CA SER A 107 13.37 12.50 -5.18
C SER A 107 13.04 12.13 -3.72
N SER A 108 11.94 11.46 -3.46
CA SER A 108 11.53 11.05 -2.11
C SER A 108 10.94 9.66 -2.14
N CYS A 109 11.77 8.67 -1.78
CA CYS A 109 11.36 7.28 -1.61
C CYS A 109 11.91 6.74 -0.29
N VAL A 110 11.19 5.76 0.26
CA VAL A 110 11.62 4.96 1.41
C VAL A 110 11.62 3.50 1.00
N ALA A 111 12.71 2.80 1.27
CA ALA A 111 12.77 1.33 1.13
C ALA A 111 13.03 0.70 2.50
N VAL A 112 12.35 -0.40 2.78
CA VAL A 112 12.43 -1.09 4.07
C VAL A 112 12.70 -2.58 3.91
N GLY A 113 13.28 -3.15 4.96
CA GLY A 113 13.60 -4.56 5.01
C GLY A 113 14.33 -4.95 6.30
N TRP A 114 15.41 -5.71 6.17
CA TRP A 114 16.22 -6.16 7.30
C TRP A 114 17.67 -6.42 6.89
N TYR A 115 18.54 -6.41 7.87
CA TYR A 115 19.97 -6.78 7.70
C TYR A 115 20.48 -7.52 8.93
N VAL A 116 21.57 -8.25 8.76
CA VAL A 116 22.33 -8.85 9.87
C VAL A 116 23.65 -8.11 10.00
N ALA A 117 23.89 -7.53 11.17
CA ALA A 117 25.11 -6.77 11.46
C ALA A 117 26.36 -7.70 11.47
N GLU A 118 27.55 -7.13 11.26
CA GLU A 118 28.82 -7.89 11.18
C GLU A 118 29.13 -8.66 12.46
N SER A 119 28.82 -8.10 13.62
CA SER A 119 29.11 -8.68 14.93
C SER A 119 28.00 -9.56 15.50
N GLY A 120 26.89 -9.72 14.76
CA GLY A 120 25.69 -10.41 15.26
C GLY A 120 25.18 -11.49 14.34
N THR A 121 24.30 -12.30 14.88
CA THR A 121 23.47 -13.27 14.13
C THR A 121 22.04 -12.77 14.00
N GLU A 122 21.70 -11.70 14.73
CA GLU A 122 20.34 -11.20 14.87
C GLU A 122 19.98 -10.20 13.76
N SER A 123 18.78 -10.36 13.23
CA SER A 123 18.28 -9.46 12.19
C SER A 123 17.78 -8.16 12.79
N GLN A 124 18.17 -7.06 12.16
CA GLN A 124 17.76 -5.70 12.50
C GLN A 124 16.96 -5.08 11.35
N SER A 125 16.11 -4.14 11.66
CA SER A 125 15.34 -3.40 10.66
C SER A 125 16.26 -2.56 9.77
N LEU A 126 16.04 -2.60 8.47
CA LEU A 126 16.73 -1.80 7.48
C LEU A 126 15.76 -0.77 6.89
N VAL A 127 16.12 0.50 7.00
CA VAL A 127 15.42 1.59 6.35
C VAL A 127 16.40 2.40 5.52
N LEU A 128 16.08 2.62 4.26
CA LEU A 128 16.84 3.45 3.35
C LEU A 128 15.94 4.59 2.85
N ASN A 129 16.47 5.82 2.88
CA ASN A 129 15.83 7.01 2.34
C ASN A 129 16.54 7.45 1.05
N TRP A 130 15.77 7.80 0.01
CA TRP A 130 16.21 8.37 -1.24
C TRP A 130 15.99 9.87 -1.26
N ASP A 131 17.04 10.65 -1.55
CA ASP A 131 17.01 12.12 -1.61
C ASP A 131 16.98 12.69 -3.05
N GLY A 132 16.80 11.83 -4.05
CA GLY A 132 16.88 12.16 -5.48
C GLY A 132 18.26 11.92 -6.08
N THR A 133 19.30 11.69 -5.26
CA THR A 133 20.67 11.49 -5.72
C THR A 133 21.31 10.22 -5.18
N ARG A 134 21.00 9.85 -3.94
CA ARG A 134 21.59 8.69 -3.25
C ARG A 134 20.62 8.08 -2.23
N TRP A 135 20.81 6.80 -2.00
CA TRP A 135 20.20 6.09 -0.88
C TRP A 135 21.06 6.24 0.37
N THR A 136 20.46 6.57 1.48
CA THR A 136 21.12 6.68 2.79
C THR A 136 20.38 5.80 3.81
N LYS A 137 21.14 5.11 4.66
CA LYS A 137 20.52 4.38 5.78
C LYS A 137 20.00 5.36 6.80
N ALA A 138 18.74 5.18 7.21
CA ALA A 138 18.16 5.86 8.35
C ALA A 138 18.20 4.97 9.59
N ASP A 139 18.34 5.59 10.76
CA ASP A 139 18.17 4.90 12.01
C ASP A 139 16.70 4.53 12.20
N SER A 140 16.45 3.30 12.60
CA SER A 140 15.11 2.82 12.90
C SER A 140 15.11 1.97 14.18
N PRO A 141 14.01 1.96 14.94
CA PRO A 141 13.91 1.16 16.16
C PRO A 141 14.11 -0.33 15.87
N ASN A 142 14.79 -1.01 16.81
CA ASN A 142 14.90 -2.46 16.86
C ASN A 142 14.42 -2.91 18.23
N PRO A 143 13.09 -3.06 18.44
CA PRO A 143 12.52 -3.31 19.77
C PRO A 143 12.77 -4.72 20.28
N GLY A 144 12.99 -5.66 19.39
CA GLY A 144 13.21 -7.05 19.75
C GLY A 144 14.67 -7.42 19.94
N ALA A 145 14.92 -8.44 20.73
CA ALA A 145 16.24 -9.05 20.86
C ALA A 145 16.69 -9.71 19.55
N SER A 146 15.72 -10.09 18.69
CA SER A 146 16.00 -10.70 17.38
C SER A 146 14.87 -10.45 16.37
N ASN A 147 15.13 -10.81 15.09
CA ASN A 147 14.11 -10.85 14.03
C ASN A 147 13.34 -9.54 13.81
N ASN A 148 14.03 -8.41 13.89
CA ASN A 148 13.42 -7.12 13.59
C ASN A 148 13.31 -6.95 12.06
N PHE A 149 12.17 -7.34 11.49
CA PHE A 149 11.88 -7.30 10.07
C PHE A 149 10.84 -6.23 9.76
N LEU A 150 11.09 -5.42 8.73
CA LEU A 150 10.07 -4.59 8.10
C LEU A 150 9.66 -5.23 6.78
N ASN A 151 8.36 -5.47 6.63
CA ASN A 151 7.79 -6.20 5.50
C ASN A 151 7.20 -5.27 4.44
N SER A 152 6.62 -4.14 4.85
CA SER A 152 5.91 -3.22 3.97
C SER A 152 6.07 -1.78 4.45
N VAL A 153 6.07 -0.83 3.51
CA VAL A 153 6.06 0.61 3.78
C VAL A 153 5.07 1.31 2.88
N SER A 154 4.38 2.32 3.42
CA SER A 154 3.47 3.20 2.70
C SER A 154 3.72 4.65 3.13
N CYS A 155 4.05 5.51 2.17
CA CYS A 155 4.29 6.93 2.37
C CYS A 155 3.17 7.74 1.74
N VAL A 156 2.62 8.70 2.48
CA VAL A 156 1.61 9.65 2.00
C VAL A 156 2.26 10.95 1.58
N THR A 157 3.26 11.40 2.36
CA THR A 157 4.10 12.57 2.07
C THR A 157 5.56 12.23 2.34
N ALA A 158 6.49 13.10 1.97
CA ALA A 158 7.91 12.93 2.27
C ALA A 158 8.21 12.93 3.79
N SER A 159 7.30 13.46 4.60
CA SER A 159 7.38 13.53 6.06
C SER A 159 6.39 12.61 6.78
N SER A 160 5.63 11.79 6.06
CA SER A 160 4.66 10.88 6.66
C SER A 160 4.69 9.53 5.97
N CYS A 161 5.33 8.56 6.62
CA CYS A 161 5.36 7.16 6.20
C CYS A 161 5.06 6.24 7.38
N VAL A 162 4.50 5.10 7.08
CA VAL A 162 4.32 3.99 8.02
C VAL A 162 5.02 2.76 7.45
N ALA A 163 5.82 2.09 8.26
CA ALA A 163 6.34 0.77 7.93
C ALA A 163 5.91 -0.25 8.97
N VAL A 164 5.63 -1.47 8.50
CA VAL A 164 5.12 -2.55 9.34
C VAL A 164 5.88 -3.84 9.13
N GLY A 165 5.84 -4.69 10.15
CA GLY A 165 6.52 -5.96 10.11
C GLY A 165 6.37 -6.78 11.38
N THR A 166 7.48 -7.33 11.86
CA THR A 166 7.51 -8.19 13.05
C THR A 166 8.87 -8.12 13.74
N TYR A 167 8.87 -8.38 15.05
CA TYR A 167 10.09 -8.58 15.84
C TYR A 167 9.88 -9.70 16.88
N ALA A 168 10.95 -10.26 17.41
CA ALA A 168 10.88 -11.23 18.50
C ALA A 168 11.51 -10.66 19.78
N ASP A 169 10.77 -10.73 20.88
CA ASP A 169 11.23 -10.22 22.19
C ASP A 169 12.42 -11.02 22.74
N ASP A 170 12.49 -12.31 22.45
CA ASP A 170 13.48 -13.24 22.97
C ASP A 170 14.08 -14.07 21.83
N VAL A 171 15.38 -14.29 21.88
CA VAL A 171 16.11 -15.14 20.91
C VAL A 171 15.77 -16.63 21.07
N GLN A 172 15.29 -17.05 22.23
CA GLN A 172 14.98 -18.45 22.55
C GLN A 172 13.51 -18.79 22.36
N VAL A 173 12.62 -17.80 22.46
CA VAL A 173 11.18 -17.96 22.28
C VAL A 173 10.79 -17.38 20.94
N SER A 174 10.47 -18.25 20.00
CA SER A 174 10.11 -17.87 18.60
C SER A 174 8.77 -17.15 18.47
N THR A 175 8.32 -16.39 19.48
CA THR A 175 7.08 -15.63 19.38
C THR A 175 7.34 -14.26 18.76
N SER A 176 6.62 -13.96 17.69
CA SER A 176 6.73 -12.69 16.98
C SER A 176 5.69 -11.69 17.46
N ARG A 177 6.09 -10.44 17.55
CA ARG A 177 5.22 -9.28 17.85
C ARG A 177 5.03 -8.45 16.60
N SER A 178 3.84 -7.86 16.43
CA SER A 178 3.62 -6.88 15.39
C SER A 178 4.52 -5.66 15.59
N PHE A 179 5.12 -5.19 14.51
CA PHE A 179 6.08 -4.09 14.51
C PHE A 179 5.56 -2.98 13.60
N VAL A 180 5.37 -1.80 14.15
CA VAL A 180 4.96 -0.61 13.43
C VAL A 180 5.93 0.51 13.76
N VAL A 181 6.40 1.22 12.74
CA VAL A 181 7.21 2.43 12.87
C VAL A 181 6.63 3.54 12.00
N ASN A 182 6.59 4.74 12.54
CA ASN A 182 6.12 5.94 11.88
C ASN A 182 7.29 6.88 11.60
N TRP A 183 7.29 7.50 10.42
CA TRP A 183 8.21 8.57 10.01
C TRP A 183 7.52 9.92 10.11
N ASP A 184 8.13 10.87 10.80
CA ASP A 184 7.63 12.24 11.00
C ASP A 184 8.35 13.31 10.14
N GLY A 185 9.19 12.89 9.20
CA GLY A 185 10.06 13.75 8.40
C GLY A 185 11.48 13.87 8.96
N THR A 186 11.72 13.45 10.21
CA THR A 186 13.02 13.56 10.89
C THR A 186 13.52 12.26 11.49
N SER A 187 12.61 11.45 12.02
CA SER A 187 12.94 10.21 12.74
C SER A 187 11.90 9.12 12.56
N TRP A 188 12.37 7.87 12.59
CA TRP A 188 11.51 6.69 12.69
C TRP A 188 11.26 6.36 14.16
N THR A 189 10.02 6.32 14.57
CA THR A 189 9.62 6.01 15.94
C THR A 189 8.71 4.79 16.00
N LYS A 190 8.92 3.91 16.99
CA LYS A 190 8.02 2.77 17.20
C LYS A 190 6.65 3.28 17.63
N ALA A 191 5.61 2.81 16.97
CA ALA A 191 4.24 2.98 17.39
C ALA A 191 3.75 1.75 18.16
N GLU A 192 2.90 1.96 19.15
CA GLU A 192 2.22 0.86 19.83
C GLU A 192 1.18 0.26 18.89
N SER A 193 1.19 -1.06 18.80
CA SER A 193 0.25 -1.82 17.97
C SER A 193 -0.34 -3.00 18.75
N PRO A 194 -1.62 -3.34 18.56
CA PRO A 194 -2.23 -4.47 19.25
C PRO A 194 -1.54 -5.79 18.91
N ASN A 195 -1.14 -6.53 19.96
CA ASN A 195 -0.68 -7.90 19.87
C ASN A 195 -1.72 -8.79 20.56
N THR A 196 -2.59 -9.38 19.75
CA THR A 196 -3.76 -10.15 20.24
C THR A 196 -3.51 -11.64 20.34
N GLY A 197 -2.52 -12.15 19.64
CA GLY A 197 -2.10 -13.55 19.73
C GLY A 197 -1.21 -13.77 20.96
N ILE A 198 -1.35 -14.93 21.58
CA ILE A 198 -0.41 -15.39 22.62
C ILE A 198 0.89 -15.92 22.00
N TYR A 199 0.87 -16.19 20.71
CA TYR A 199 2.02 -16.57 19.89
C TYR A 199 2.32 -15.46 18.86
N ASP A 200 2.56 -15.81 17.61
CA ASP A 200 2.95 -14.86 16.57
C ASP A 200 1.89 -13.80 16.29
N ASN A 201 2.36 -12.57 16.10
CA ASN A 201 1.63 -11.43 15.56
C ASN A 201 2.50 -10.80 14.46
N VAL A 202 2.09 -10.92 13.23
CA VAL A 202 2.86 -10.50 12.05
C VAL A 202 2.05 -9.56 11.20
N LEU A 203 2.64 -8.45 10.77
CA LEU A 203 2.07 -7.55 9.78
C LEU A 203 2.82 -7.74 8.45
N ASN A 204 2.10 -8.05 7.39
CA ASN A 204 2.66 -8.32 6.07
C ASN A 204 2.60 -7.11 5.15
N SER A 205 1.57 -6.27 5.29
CA SER A 205 1.29 -5.17 4.37
C SER A 205 0.67 -3.98 5.09
N VAL A 206 0.96 -2.77 4.59
CA VAL A 206 0.32 -1.52 5.03
C VAL A 206 -0.04 -0.68 3.81
N SER A 207 -1.18 0.00 3.89
CA SER A 207 -1.64 0.96 2.89
C SER A 207 -2.21 2.19 3.60
N CYS A 208 -1.66 3.36 3.29
CA CYS A 208 -2.08 4.66 3.81
C CYS A 208 -2.64 5.51 2.67
N VAL A 209 -3.77 6.17 2.92
CA VAL A 209 -4.40 7.13 2.00
C VAL A 209 -4.30 8.56 2.52
N SER A 210 -4.04 8.74 3.81
CA SER A 210 -3.74 10.01 4.45
C SER A 210 -2.91 9.78 5.71
N GLU A 211 -2.38 10.84 6.30
CA GLU A 211 -1.60 10.79 7.56
C GLU A 211 -2.41 10.25 8.75
N SER A 212 -3.73 10.34 8.69
CA SER A 212 -4.67 9.84 9.70
C SER A 212 -5.45 8.60 9.28
N SER A 213 -5.14 8.01 8.13
CA SER A 213 -5.88 6.84 7.64
C SER A 213 -4.97 5.83 6.97
N CYS A 214 -4.62 4.80 7.72
CA CYS A 214 -3.88 3.63 7.24
C CYS A 214 -4.56 2.34 7.69
N VAL A 215 -4.35 1.30 6.90
CA VAL A 215 -4.70 -0.08 7.27
C VAL A 215 -3.45 -0.94 7.16
N ALA A 216 -3.16 -1.71 8.20
CA ALA A 216 -2.13 -2.74 8.20
C ALA A 216 -2.78 -4.12 8.35
N ALA A 217 -2.24 -5.10 7.64
CA ALA A 217 -2.83 -6.43 7.63
C ALA A 217 -1.77 -7.55 7.67
N GLY A 218 -2.17 -8.67 8.24
CA GLY A 218 -1.32 -9.85 8.42
C GLY A 218 -2.05 -10.99 9.11
N TYR A 219 -1.43 -11.55 10.13
CA TYR A 219 -2.04 -12.64 10.91
C TYR A 219 -1.53 -12.63 12.36
N TYR A 220 -2.28 -13.29 13.22
CA TYR A 220 -1.85 -13.64 14.57
C TYR A 220 -2.18 -15.10 14.87
N VAL A 221 -1.44 -15.70 15.79
CA VAL A 221 -1.64 -17.10 16.22
C VAL A 221 -2.15 -17.12 17.65
N ASN A 222 -3.23 -17.86 17.87
CA ASN A 222 -3.79 -18.13 19.18
C ASN A 222 -4.00 -19.65 19.35
N GLY A 223 -4.60 -20.06 20.48
CA GLY A 223 -4.86 -21.48 20.74
C GLY A 223 -5.81 -22.18 19.76
N ALA A 224 -6.55 -21.41 18.93
CA ALA A 224 -7.46 -21.93 17.92
C ALA A 224 -6.83 -22.01 16.51
N GLY A 225 -5.60 -21.51 16.33
CA GLY A 225 -4.90 -21.49 15.02
C GLY A 225 -4.51 -20.10 14.57
N THR A 226 -4.21 -19.97 13.29
CA THR A 226 -3.81 -18.70 12.66
C THR A 226 -5.06 -17.91 12.24
N GLN A 227 -5.14 -16.66 12.69
CA GLN A 227 -6.28 -15.79 12.45
C GLN A 227 -5.82 -14.54 11.67
N SER A 228 -6.69 -13.97 10.84
CA SER A 228 -6.42 -12.71 10.16
C SER A 228 -6.26 -11.57 11.15
N LEU A 229 -5.23 -10.75 10.98
CA LEU A 229 -4.96 -9.54 11.73
C LEU A 229 -5.15 -8.33 10.81
N VAL A 230 -6.09 -7.45 11.17
CA VAL A 230 -6.29 -6.18 10.49
C VAL A 230 -6.26 -5.07 11.53
N LEU A 231 -5.40 -4.10 11.33
CA LEU A 231 -5.26 -2.91 12.18
C LEU A 231 -5.62 -1.68 11.35
N LYS A 232 -6.33 -0.73 11.95
CA LYS A 232 -6.56 0.60 11.41
C LYS A 232 -5.86 1.67 12.23
N TRP A 233 -5.38 2.69 11.56
CA TRP A 233 -4.82 3.92 12.12
C TRP A 233 -5.82 5.06 11.95
N ASP A 234 -6.08 5.81 13.01
CA ASP A 234 -7.01 6.96 13.03
C ASP A 234 -6.30 8.31 13.15
N GLY A 235 -4.98 8.35 13.00
CA GLY A 235 -4.14 9.53 13.22
C GLY A 235 -3.51 9.59 14.61
N THR A 236 -3.98 8.78 15.56
CA THR A 236 -3.51 8.78 16.95
C THR A 236 -3.13 7.41 17.46
N SER A 237 -3.85 6.38 17.06
CA SER A 237 -3.67 5.01 17.57
C SER A 237 -3.97 3.93 16.54
N TRP A 238 -3.26 2.81 16.68
CA TRP A 238 -3.57 1.59 15.96
C TRP A 238 -4.58 0.76 16.74
N THR A 239 -5.69 0.42 16.11
CA THR A 239 -6.75 -0.41 16.72
C THR A 239 -7.02 -1.62 15.85
N LYS A 240 -7.25 -2.77 16.48
CA LYS A 240 -7.64 -3.98 15.76
C LYS A 240 -9.07 -3.85 15.25
N LEU A 241 -9.27 -4.21 13.98
CA LEU A 241 -10.59 -4.45 13.40
C LEU A 241 -10.98 -5.92 13.59
N ASP A 242 -12.25 -6.15 13.87
CA ASP A 242 -12.79 -7.49 13.77
C ASP A 242 -12.81 -7.90 12.30
N SER A 243 -12.10 -8.96 11.99
CA SER A 243 -12.02 -9.50 10.63
C SER A 243 -12.54 -10.94 10.63
N PRO A 244 -13.44 -11.30 9.72
CA PRO A 244 -13.94 -12.67 9.64
C PRO A 244 -12.81 -13.61 9.21
N ASN A 245 -12.80 -14.79 9.81
CA ASN A 245 -11.93 -15.89 9.42
C ASN A 245 -12.74 -16.90 8.62
N SER A 246 -12.36 -17.13 7.37
CA SER A 246 -13.06 -18.05 6.47
C SER A 246 -12.69 -19.50 6.74
N GLY A 247 -11.47 -19.76 7.20
CA GLY A 247 -10.98 -21.08 7.56
C GLY A 247 -10.97 -21.30 9.06
N SER A 248 -11.22 -22.53 9.48
CA SER A 248 -11.15 -22.95 10.88
C SER A 248 -9.71 -23.15 11.37
N PHE A 249 -8.73 -23.27 10.46
CA PHE A 249 -7.36 -23.65 10.80
C PHE A 249 -6.34 -22.54 10.58
N SER A 250 -6.30 -21.94 9.39
CA SER A 250 -5.33 -20.88 9.07
C SER A 250 -5.99 -19.79 8.23
N ASN A 251 -5.77 -18.52 8.60
CA ASN A 251 -6.23 -17.35 7.88
C ASN A 251 -5.10 -16.32 7.88
N ILE A 252 -4.51 -16.07 6.72
CA ILE A 252 -3.35 -15.19 6.55
C ILE A 252 -3.69 -14.12 5.52
N VAL A 253 -3.62 -12.86 5.92
CA VAL A 253 -3.68 -11.73 4.99
C VAL A 253 -2.27 -11.44 4.51
N SER A 254 -2.06 -11.41 3.21
CA SER A 254 -0.76 -11.18 2.58
C SER A 254 -0.57 -9.73 2.12
N SER A 255 -1.65 -9.08 1.68
CA SER A 255 -1.60 -7.71 1.14
C SER A 255 -2.89 -6.95 1.44
N VAL A 256 -2.77 -5.62 1.59
CA VAL A 256 -3.90 -4.69 1.68
C VAL A 256 -3.65 -3.50 0.77
N SER A 257 -4.71 -3.01 0.14
CA SER A 257 -4.70 -1.79 -0.67
C SER A 257 -5.97 -0.99 -0.39
N CYS A 258 -5.80 0.29 -0.11
CA CYS A 258 -6.87 1.22 0.18
C CYS A 258 -7.05 2.21 -0.97
N ALA A 259 -8.26 2.32 -1.49
CA ALA A 259 -8.62 3.34 -2.48
C ALA A 259 -9.00 4.66 -1.80
N THR A 260 -9.61 4.58 -0.62
CA THR A 260 -10.02 5.73 0.20
C THR A 260 -9.85 5.39 1.68
N GLY A 261 -10.02 6.37 2.57
CA GLY A 261 -9.98 6.17 4.03
C GLY A 261 -11.07 5.24 4.59
N PHE A 262 -12.06 4.90 3.78
CA PHE A 262 -13.20 4.05 4.18
C PHE A 262 -13.44 2.87 3.23
N SER A 263 -12.53 2.60 2.29
CA SER A 263 -12.64 1.45 1.37
C SER A 263 -11.27 0.84 1.06
N CYS A 264 -11.04 -0.36 1.57
CA CYS A 264 -9.83 -1.15 1.32
C CYS A 264 -10.19 -2.59 0.94
N LEU A 265 -9.35 -3.21 0.14
CA LEU A 265 -9.35 -4.65 -0.11
C LEU A 265 -8.09 -5.27 0.49
N ALA A 266 -8.28 -6.38 1.20
CA ALA A 266 -7.19 -7.19 1.70
C ALA A 266 -7.30 -8.61 1.11
N VAL A 267 -6.17 -9.17 0.73
CA VAL A 267 -6.13 -10.48 0.08
C VAL A 267 -5.13 -11.40 0.77
N GLY A 268 -5.36 -12.70 0.65
CA GLY A 268 -4.50 -13.68 1.25
C GLY A 268 -4.99 -15.11 1.01
N ARG A 269 -4.84 -15.95 2.01
CA ARG A 269 -5.23 -17.36 1.96
C ARG A 269 -5.86 -17.81 3.26
N PHE A 270 -6.67 -18.87 3.19
CA PHE A 270 -7.14 -19.59 4.35
C PHE A 270 -7.08 -21.11 4.10
N ASP A 271 -7.01 -21.87 5.19
CA ASP A 271 -7.09 -23.32 5.21
C ASP A 271 -8.18 -23.73 6.21
N ASN A 272 -9.08 -24.61 5.79
CA ASN A 272 -10.15 -25.16 6.63
C ASN A 272 -9.78 -26.49 7.30
N GLY A 273 -8.53 -26.96 7.16
CA GLY A 273 -8.03 -28.21 7.72
C GLY A 273 -8.44 -29.47 6.95
N ILE A 274 -9.19 -29.32 5.84
CA ILE A 274 -9.60 -30.45 5.00
C ILE A 274 -8.60 -30.60 3.85
N GLY A 275 -7.69 -31.57 3.97
CA GLY A 275 -6.71 -31.88 2.92
C GLY A 275 -5.55 -30.91 2.82
N SER A 276 -5.38 -29.97 3.76
CA SER A 276 -4.31 -28.95 3.77
C SER A 276 -4.15 -28.17 2.45
N VAL A 277 -5.28 -27.73 1.89
CA VAL A 277 -5.31 -26.96 0.65
C VAL A 277 -5.63 -25.51 0.96
N ASP A 278 -4.70 -24.61 0.63
CA ASP A 278 -4.92 -23.17 0.71
C ASP A 278 -6.00 -22.72 -0.28
N GLN A 279 -6.91 -21.89 0.20
CA GLN A 279 -7.95 -21.22 -0.59
C GLN A 279 -7.76 -19.72 -0.54
N THR A 280 -8.28 -18.99 -1.52
CA THR A 280 -8.17 -17.54 -1.59
C THR A 280 -9.00 -16.85 -0.52
N LEU A 281 -8.40 -15.93 0.22
CA LEU A 281 -9.06 -15.03 1.17
C LEU A 281 -9.15 -13.64 0.56
N VAL A 282 -10.35 -13.06 0.55
CA VAL A 282 -10.56 -11.65 0.19
C VAL A 282 -11.43 -11.00 1.27
N LEU A 283 -10.94 -9.92 1.83
CA LEU A 283 -11.67 -9.10 2.82
C LEU A 283 -11.94 -7.73 2.20
N LEU A 284 -13.22 -7.33 2.19
CA LEU A 284 -13.62 -5.96 1.91
C LEU A 284 -13.75 -5.22 3.25
N LEU A 285 -12.94 -4.19 3.43
CA LEU A 285 -12.93 -3.34 4.61
C LEU A 285 -13.64 -2.04 4.25
N THR A 286 -14.77 -1.77 4.90
CA THR A 286 -15.57 -0.58 4.65
C THR A 286 -15.83 0.19 5.95
N GLY A 287 -15.86 1.51 5.84
CA GLY A 287 -16.27 2.42 6.89
C GLY A 287 -17.41 3.32 6.43
N PRO A 288 -18.03 4.10 7.33
CA PRO A 288 -18.99 5.11 6.93
C PRO A 288 -18.33 6.17 6.04
N GLU A 289 -18.91 6.38 4.87
CA GLU A 289 -18.49 7.46 3.99
C GLU A 289 -18.78 8.81 4.68
N PRO A 290 -17.84 9.78 4.69
CA PRO A 290 -18.12 11.10 5.18
C PRO A 290 -19.32 11.71 4.43
N PRO A 291 -20.24 12.44 5.11
CA PRO A 291 -21.35 13.09 4.42
C PRO A 291 -20.80 13.98 3.30
N ALA A 292 -21.38 13.85 2.11
CA ALA A 292 -20.99 14.62 0.94
C ALA A 292 -20.98 16.12 1.33
N THR A 293 -19.83 16.75 1.24
CA THR A 293 -19.69 18.20 1.41
C THR A 293 -20.40 18.85 0.23
N THR A 294 -21.65 19.29 0.43
CA THR A 294 -22.35 20.14 -0.52
C THR A 294 -21.60 21.47 -0.57
N THR A 295 -20.73 21.61 -1.53
CA THR A 295 -20.20 22.92 -1.94
C THR A 295 -21.38 23.70 -2.50
N THR A 296 -22.00 24.55 -1.66
CA THR A 296 -22.95 25.58 -2.12
C THR A 296 -22.15 26.58 -2.94
N SER A 297 -22.13 26.40 -4.26
CA SER A 297 -21.68 27.46 -5.16
C SER A 297 -22.66 28.64 -4.98
N SER A 298 -22.25 29.65 -4.22
CA SER A 298 -22.90 30.94 -4.20
C SER A 298 -22.69 31.60 -5.57
N THR A 299 -23.63 31.41 -6.47
CA THR A 299 -23.75 32.26 -7.66
C THR A 299 -24.15 33.66 -7.16
N THR A 300 -23.17 34.54 -7.07
CA THR A 300 -23.46 35.99 -6.98
C THR A 300 -24.11 36.38 -8.30
N SER A 301 -25.43 36.56 -8.26
CA SER A 301 -26.19 37.22 -9.33
C SER A 301 -25.73 38.70 -9.35
N THR A 302 -24.93 39.05 -10.36
CA THR A 302 -24.72 40.44 -10.71
C THR A 302 -25.91 40.89 -11.56
N ASP A 303 -26.92 41.50 -10.95
CA ASP A 303 -27.96 42.22 -11.69
C ASP A 303 -27.30 43.32 -12.54
N PRO A 304 -27.65 43.42 -13.82
CA PRO A 304 -27.15 44.53 -14.66
C PRO A 304 -27.76 45.84 -14.20
N VAL A 305 -26.90 46.77 -13.77
CA VAL A 305 -27.28 48.16 -13.47
C VAL A 305 -27.76 48.82 -14.76
N ALA A 306 -29.04 49.25 -14.80
CA ALA A 306 -29.60 49.99 -15.89
C ALA A 306 -28.95 51.40 -15.98
N PRO A 307 -28.63 51.92 -17.18
CA PRO A 307 -28.03 53.23 -17.34
C PRO A 307 -29.09 54.32 -17.02
N ALA A 308 -28.71 55.26 -16.13
CA ALA A 308 -29.49 56.47 -15.85
C ALA A 308 -29.37 57.44 -17.03
N PHE A 309 -30.51 57.73 -17.66
CA PHE A 309 -30.62 58.86 -18.58
C PHE A 309 -30.82 60.16 -17.79
N THR A 310 -29.87 61.08 -17.90
CA THR A 310 -30.04 62.49 -17.52
C THR A 310 -30.49 63.26 -18.76
N GLY A 311 -31.74 63.83 -18.68
CA GLY A 311 -32.20 64.82 -19.62
C GLY A 311 -31.77 66.24 -19.21
#